data_ad95ee27846864bb4fa84f0760b30a3f
#
_entry.id   ad95ee27846864bb4fa84f0760b30a3f
#
_cell.length_a   1.000
_cell.length_b   1.000
_cell.length_c   1.000
_cell.angle_alpha   90.00
_cell.angle_beta   90.00
_cell.angle_gamma   90.00
#
_symmetry.space_group_name_H-M   'P 1'
#
loop_
_entity.id
_entity.type
_entity.pdbx_description
1 polymer ?
#
loop_
_entity_poly.entity_id
_entity_poly.type
_entity_poly.pdbx_seq_one_letter_code
_entity_poly.pdbx_strand_id
1 'polypeptide(L)'
;MPRVVIVLGIDPGLANTGYGVVQRRGARLVALDGGCVRTHPRSAPEARLADVHAQVAALLDEHAPDAVALEALFFGGNARSAFAVGQARGVVMLAAGQRGIACHDYTPQQVKGAVCGSGRAAKDQVQRMVQTVLGLAELPRPDHAADALAVAICHANHAPLRAAVAAG
;
A
#
# COMPACT_ATOMS: atom_id res chain seq x y z
N MET A 1 -18.27 15.33 -13.58
CA MET A 1 -17.64 13.98 -13.60
C MET A 1 -16.95 13.74 -12.27
N PRO A 2 -17.25 12.67 -11.57
CA PRO A 2 -16.48 12.33 -10.38
C PRO A 2 -15.03 12.05 -10.78
N ARG A 3 -14.09 12.65 -10.03
CA ARG A 3 -12.66 12.46 -10.27
C ARG A 3 -12.31 11.00 -10.03
N VAL A 4 -11.65 10.38 -10.99
CA VAL A 4 -11.06 9.06 -10.80
C VAL A 4 -9.83 9.21 -9.91
N VAL A 5 -9.75 8.43 -8.84
CA VAL A 5 -8.62 8.44 -7.92
C VAL A 5 -7.92 7.09 -7.97
N ILE A 6 -6.62 7.11 -8.20
CA ILE A 6 -5.76 5.93 -8.19
C ILE A 6 -4.84 5.99 -6.98
N VAL A 7 -4.78 4.92 -6.21
CA VAL A 7 -3.95 4.78 -5.01
C VAL A 7 -3.02 3.59 -5.19
N LEU A 8 -1.73 3.81 -4.98
CA LEU A 8 -0.74 2.74 -4.83
C LEU A 8 -0.57 2.45 -3.34
N GLY A 9 -1.03 1.30 -2.89
CA GLY A 9 -0.77 0.78 -1.56
C GLY A 9 0.55 0.02 -1.52
N ILE A 10 1.31 0.21 -0.46
CA ILE A 10 2.61 -0.44 -0.25
C ILE A 10 2.67 -1.03 1.15
N ASP A 11 3.07 -2.30 1.22
CA ASP A 11 3.50 -2.98 2.44
C ASP A 11 5.03 -3.12 2.39
N PRO A 12 5.78 -2.19 3.03
CA PRO A 12 7.22 -2.12 2.83
C PRO A 12 7.98 -3.26 3.51
N GLY A 13 8.93 -3.85 2.81
CA GLY A 13 9.88 -4.81 3.34
C GLY A 13 11.09 -4.91 2.43
N LEU A 14 12.25 -5.25 2.97
CA LEU A 14 13.47 -5.37 2.17
C LEU A 14 13.46 -6.65 1.32
N ALA A 15 13.07 -7.77 1.91
CA ALA A 15 12.97 -9.05 1.21
C ALA A 15 11.75 -9.08 0.27
N ASN A 16 10.63 -8.60 0.76
CA ASN A 16 9.36 -8.58 0.06
C ASN A 16 8.67 -7.24 0.32
N THR A 17 8.40 -6.50 -0.73
CA THR A 17 7.56 -5.30 -0.69
C THR A 17 6.27 -5.59 -1.43
N GLY A 18 5.17 -5.70 -0.70
CA GLY A 18 3.85 -5.85 -1.29
C GLY A 18 3.40 -4.56 -1.96
N TYR A 19 2.72 -4.67 -3.09
CA TYR A 19 2.07 -3.53 -3.72
C TYR A 19 0.66 -3.88 -4.21
N GLY A 20 -0.20 -2.89 -4.23
CA GLY A 20 -1.54 -3.00 -4.78
C GLY A 20 -2.01 -1.67 -5.30
N VAL A 21 -2.58 -1.67 -6.50
CA VAL A 21 -3.10 -0.46 -7.15
C VAL A 21 -4.61 -0.53 -7.18
N VAL A 22 -5.26 0.44 -6.55
CA VAL A 22 -6.72 0.51 -6.44
C VAL A 22 -7.20 1.81 -7.08
N GLN A 23 -8.23 1.69 -7.90
CA GLN A 23 -8.92 2.81 -8.53
C GLN A 23 -10.32 2.97 -7.95
N ARG A 24 -10.66 4.19 -7.56
CA ARG A 24 -12.05 4.55 -7.23
C ARG A 24 -12.78 5.00 -8.48
N ARG A 25 -13.88 4.35 -8.76
CA ARG A 25 -14.84 4.70 -9.83
C ARG A 25 -16.21 4.97 -9.20
N GLY A 26 -16.47 6.21 -8.81
CA GLY A 26 -17.66 6.55 -8.04
C GLY A 26 -17.67 5.85 -6.68
N ALA A 27 -18.69 5.04 -6.41
CA ALA A 27 -18.80 4.24 -5.19
C ALA A 27 -18.01 2.91 -5.24
N ARG A 28 -17.51 2.51 -6.41
CA ARG A 28 -16.81 1.22 -6.59
C ARG A 28 -15.31 1.38 -6.48
N LEU A 29 -14.67 0.37 -5.91
CA LEU A 29 -13.22 0.21 -5.89
C LEU A 29 -12.85 -0.97 -6.80
N VAL A 30 -11.82 -0.78 -7.62
CA VAL A 30 -11.35 -1.76 -8.59
C VAL A 30 -9.84 -1.93 -8.42
N ALA A 31 -9.36 -3.16 -8.37
CA ALA A 31 -7.93 -3.43 -8.42
C ALA A 31 -7.43 -3.32 -9.86
N LEU A 32 -6.41 -2.50 -10.06
CA LEU A 32 -5.72 -2.39 -11.35
C LEU A 32 -4.52 -3.31 -11.43
N ASP A 33 -3.84 -3.53 -10.31
CA ASP A 33 -2.63 -4.33 -10.22
C ASP A 33 -2.38 -4.75 -8.78
N GLY A 34 -1.53 -5.73 -8.57
CA GLY A 34 -1.10 -6.19 -7.26
C GLY A 34 -0.05 -7.27 -7.36
N GLY A 35 0.87 -7.28 -6.43
CA GLY A 35 1.95 -8.24 -6.41
C GLY A 35 2.97 -7.98 -5.32
N CYS A 36 4.15 -8.49 -5.51
CA CYS A 36 5.25 -8.37 -4.56
C CYS A 36 6.56 -8.10 -5.30
N VAL A 37 7.23 -7.04 -4.87
CA VAL A 37 8.62 -6.76 -5.25
C VAL A 37 9.52 -7.60 -4.36
N ARG A 38 10.32 -8.47 -4.95
CA ARG A 38 11.24 -9.35 -4.23
C ARG A 38 12.68 -8.98 -4.53
N THR A 39 13.53 -9.03 -3.50
CA THR A 39 14.97 -8.84 -3.66
C THR A 39 15.70 -10.13 -3.31
N HIS A 40 16.88 -10.33 -3.90
CA HIS A 40 17.67 -11.52 -3.63
C HIS A 40 18.39 -11.41 -2.28
N PRO A 41 18.24 -12.39 -1.36
CA PRO A 41 18.78 -12.31 0.00
C PRO A 41 20.32 -12.26 0.06
N ARG A 42 21.01 -12.71 -1.00
CA ARG A 42 22.48 -12.67 -1.09
C ARG A 42 23.01 -11.37 -1.69
N SER A 43 22.16 -10.52 -2.22
CA SER A 43 22.59 -9.22 -2.75
C SER A 43 22.93 -8.27 -1.59
N ALA A 44 23.87 -7.37 -1.82
CA ALA A 44 24.23 -6.34 -0.85
C ALA A 44 23.02 -5.46 -0.49
N PRO A 45 22.91 -4.95 0.74
CA PRO A 45 21.77 -4.15 1.17
C PRO A 45 21.49 -2.96 0.24
N GLU A 46 22.51 -2.24 -0.18
CA GLU A 46 22.39 -1.10 -1.12
C GLU A 46 21.84 -1.53 -2.48
N ALA A 47 22.22 -2.69 -2.99
CA ALA A 47 21.70 -3.22 -4.24
C ALA A 47 20.23 -3.62 -4.10
N ARG A 48 19.86 -4.21 -2.97
CA ARG A 48 18.47 -4.57 -2.67
C ARG A 48 17.57 -3.34 -2.60
N LEU A 49 18.05 -2.28 -1.94
CA LEU A 49 17.31 -1.01 -1.88
C LEU A 49 17.19 -0.36 -3.25
N ALA A 50 18.21 -0.42 -4.08
CA ALA A 50 18.17 0.07 -5.45
C ALA A 50 17.14 -0.71 -6.30
N ASP A 51 17.05 -2.04 -6.11
CA ASP A 51 16.05 -2.87 -6.80
C ASP A 51 14.62 -2.50 -6.38
N VAL A 52 14.39 -2.30 -5.08
CA VAL A 52 13.07 -1.84 -4.58
C VAL A 52 12.73 -0.48 -5.18
N HIS A 53 13.68 0.46 -5.17
CA HIS A 53 13.46 1.79 -5.76
C HIS A 53 13.08 1.70 -7.23
N ALA A 54 13.83 0.94 -8.03
CA ALA A 54 13.60 0.83 -9.47
C ALA A 54 12.21 0.23 -9.79
N GLN A 55 11.81 -0.80 -9.06
CA GLN A 55 10.52 -1.46 -9.28
C GLN A 55 9.35 -0.59 -8.81
N VAL A 56 9.47 0.10 -7.67
CA VAL A 56 8.46 1.04 -7.20
C VAL A 56 8.36 2.24 -8.15
N ALA A 57 9.49 2.77 -8.61
CA ALA A 57 9.51 3.85 -9.60
C ALA A 57 8.77 3.44 -10.88
N ALA A 58 8.97 2.23 -11.37
CA ALA A 58 8.26 1.70 -12.53
C ALA A 58 6.74 1.63 -12.30
N LEU A 59 6.30 1.19 -11.12
CA LEU A 59 4.88 1.16 -10.75
C LEU A 59 4.27 2.56 -10.71
N LEU A 60 5.00 3.53 -10.17
CA LEU A 60 4.56 4.93 -10.11
C LEU A 60 4.44 5.53 -11.51
N ASP A 61 5.35 5.22 -12.40
CA ASP A 61 5.33 5.70 -13.79
C ASP A 61 4.22 5.03 -14.61
N GLU A 62 4.01 3.73 -14.42
CA GLU A 62 2.99 2.95 -15.14
C GLU A 62 1.57 3.37 -14.74
N HIS A 63 1.31 3.47 -13.44
CA HIS A 63 -0.05 3.68 -12.93
C HIS A 63 -0.38 5.15 -12.66
N ALA A 64 0.62 6.02 -12.56
CA ALA A 64 0.48 7.44 -12.25
C ALA A 64 -0.53 7.70 -11.11
N PRO A 65 -0.31 7.10 -9.90
CA PRO A 65 -1.28 7.23 -8.82
C PRO A 65 -1.35 8.66 -8.28
N ASP A 66 -2.52 9.02 -7.75
CA ASP A 66 -2.72 10.30 -7.07
C ASP A 66 -2.05 10.34 -5.69
N ALA A 67 -1.87 9.18 -5.07
CA ALA A 67 -1.26 9.06 -3.76
C ALA A 67 -0.65 7.67 -3.56
N VAL A 68 0.33 7.60 -2.66
CA VAL A 68 0.88 6.36 -2.11
C VAL A 68 0.37 6.20 -0.69
N ALA A 69 -0.18 5.03 -0.36
CA ALA A 69 -0.62 4.68 0.98
C ALA A 69 0.32 3.64 1.58
N LEU A 70 0.81 3.90 2.78
CA LEU A 70 1.75 3.05 3.50
C LEU A 70 1.15 2.62 4.83
N GLU A 71 1.36 1.36 5.21
CA GLU A 71 1.08 0.95 6.58
C GLU A 71 2.11 1.59 7.51
N ALA A 72 1.64 2.20 8.59
CA ALA A 72 2.51 2.89 9.54
C ALA A 72 3.50 1.92 10.19
N LEU A 73 4.75 2.37 10.32
CA LEU A 73 5.80 1.59 10.96
C LEU A 73 5.47 1.35 12.43
N PHE A 74 5.46 0.10 12.87
CA PHE A 74 5.17 -0.28 14.24
C PHE A 74 6.44 -0.83 14.92
N PHE A 75 6.87 -0.18 16.01
CA PHE A 75 8.00 -0.61 16.83
C PHE A 75 7.52 -1.60 17.90
N GLY A 76 7.27 -2.84 17.47
CA GLY A 76 6.93 -3.92 18.40
C GLY A 76 7.66 -5.19 18.00
N GLY A 77 8.73 -5.55 18.68
CA GLY A 77 9.50 -6.75 18.40
C GLY A 77 10.95 -6.49 18.02
N ASN A 78 11.44 -7.09 16.93
CA ASN A 78 12.84 -7.08 16.56
C ASN A 78 13.25 -5.74 15.92
N ALA A 79 14.18 -5.00 16.57
CA ALA A 79 14.71 -3.72 16.08
C ALA A 79 15.38 -3.83 14.69
N ARG A 80 16.05 -4.95 14.40
CA ARG A 80 16.68 -5.21 13.10
C ARG A 80 15.63 -5.27 11.98
N SER A 81 14.51 -5.95 12.21
CA SER A 81 13.41 -6.02 11.24
C SER A 81 12.75 -4.65 11.03
N ALA A 82 12.54 -3.90 12.11
CA ALA A 82 12.00 -2.54 12.03
C ALA A 82 12.91 -1.60 11.25
N PHE A 83 14.24 -1.72 11.42
CA PHE A 83 15.23 -0.93 10.68
C PHE A 83 15.19 -1.23 9.17
N ALA A 84 15.16 -2.51 8.80
CA ALA A 84 15.08 -2.92 7.39
C ALA A 84 13.78 -2.45 6.73
N VAL A 85 12.64 -2.55 7.42
CA VAL A 85 11.36 -2.01 6.94
C VAL A 85 11.44 -0.51 6.78
N GLY A 86 12.03 0.21 7.72
CA GLY A 86 12.23 1.65 7.65
C GLY A 86 13.06 2.09 6.45
N GLN A 87 14.12 1.35 6.12
CA GLN A 87 14.94 1.60 4.92
C GLN A 87 14.12 1.40 3.63
N ALA A 88 13.41 0.30 3.50
CA ALA A 88 12.55 0.03 2.34
C ALA A 88 11.45 1.10 2.21
N ARG A 89 10.84 1.50 3.33
CA ARG A 89 9.86 2.57 3.40
C ARG A 89 10.44 3.90 2.90
N GLY A 90 11.64 4.26 3.34
CA GLY A 90 12.32 5.48 2.90
C GLY A 90 12.56 5.51 1.40
N VAL A 91 12.92 4.38 0.82
CA VAL A 91 13.11 4.23 -0.64
C VAL A 91 11.79 4.42 -1.40
N VAL A 92 10.70 3.87 -0.90
CA VAL A 92 9.35 4.08 -1.50
C VAL A 92 8.96 5.56 -1.45
N MET A 93 9.15 6.20 -0.31
CA MET A 93 8.86 7.63 -0.13
C MET A 93 9.72 8.50 -1.04
N LEU A 94 10.99 8.15 -1.22
CA LEU A 94 11.89 8.85 -2.13
C LEU A 94 11.37 8.77 -3.57
N ALA A 95 11.03 7.58 -4.04
CA ALA A 95 10.50 7.38 -5.39
C ALA A 95 9.22 8.21 -5.64
N ALA A 96 8.31 8.24 -4.65
CA ALA A 96 7.09 9.05 -4.72
C ALA A 96 7.41 10.55 -4.70
N GLY A 97 8.29 10.99 -3.80
CA GLY A 97 8.70 12.39 -3.66
C GLY A 97 9.37 12.94 -4.92
N GLN A 98 10.19 12.14 -5.59
CA GLN A 98 10.80 12.49 -6.88
C GLN A 98 9.76 12.77 -7.98
N ARG A 99 8.55 12.27 -7.83
CA ARG A 99 7.43 12.43 -8.77
C ARG A 99 6.36 13.40 -8.26
N GLY A 100 6.58 14.02 -7.11
CA GLY A 100 5.60 14.92 -6.51
C GLY A 100 4.33 14.22 -6.02
N ILE A 101 4.41 12.91 -5.74
CA ILE A 101 3.27 12.12 -5.26
C ILE A 101 3.32 12.06 -3.72
N ALA A 102 2.22 12.46 -3.07
CA ALA A 102 2.12 12.45 -1.63
C ALA A 102 2.00 11.02 -1.06
N CYS A 103 2.65 10.80 0.10
CA CYS A 103 2.54 9.56 0.86
C CYS A 103 1.67 9.78 2.10
N HIS A 104 0.83 8.79 2.42
CA HIS A 104 -0.05 8.82 3.59
C HIS A 104 0.10 7.53 4.39
N ASP A 105 0.17 7.67 5.71
CA ASP A 105 0.34 6.55 6.64
C ASP A 105 -1.00 6.17 7.28
N TYR A 106 -1.17 4.87 7.46
CA TYR A 106 -2.32 4.29 8.16
C TYR A 106 -1.87 3.23 9.15
N THR A 107 -2.40 3.29 10.37
CA THR A 107 -2.14 2.24 11.37
C THR A 107 -2.84 0.94 10.97
N PRO A 108 -2.37 -0.22 11.48
CA PRO A 108 -3.06 -1.50 11.27
C PRO A 108 -4.54 -1.45 11.67
N GLN A 109 -4.86 -0.77 12.76
CA GLN A 109 -6.25 -0.60 13.22
C GLN A 109 -7.09 0.23 12.25
N GLN A 110 -6.53 1.30 11.69
CA GLN A 110 -7.21 2.10 10.68
C GLN A 110 -7.49 1.30 9.42
N VAL A 111 -6.52 0.50 8.96
CA VAL A 111 -6.68 -0.38 7.79
C VAL A 111 -7.79 -1.40 8.04
N LYS A 112 -7.72 -2.13 9.15
CA LYS A 112 -8.75 -3.12 9.53
C LYS A 112 -10.13 -2.49 9.67
N GLY A 113 -10.21 -1.32 10.29
CA GLY A 113 -11.46 -0.57 10.43
C GLY A 113 -12.05 -0.16 9.09
N ALA A 114 -11.21 0.32 8.17
CA ALA A 114 -11.66 0.76 6.85
C ALA A 114 -12.11 -0.41 5.96
N VAL A 115 -11.46 -1.56 6.06
CA VAL A 115 -11.72 -2.73 5.20
C VAL A 115 -12.84 -3.60 5.79
N CYS A 116 -12.82 -3.85 7.09
CA CYS A 116 -13.72 -4.80 7.77
C CYS A 116 -14.76 -4.15 8.69
N GLY A 117 -14.67 -2.84 8.92
CA GLY A 117 -15.53 -2.14 9.89
C GLY A 117 -15.11 -2.35 11.35
N SER A 118 -14.03 -3.08 11.62
CA SER A 118 -13.50 -3.33 12.97
C SER A 118 -11.98 -3.37 12.97
N GLY A 119 -11.37 -2.57 13.83
CA GLY A 119 -9.91 -2.55 14.04
C GLY A 119 -9.34 -3.82 14.67
N ARG A 120 -10.20 -4.75 15.09
CA ARG A 120 -9.84 -6.05 15.68
C ARG A 120 -9.98 -7.22 14.71
N ALA A 121 -10.25 -6.96 13.43
CA ALA A 121 -10.41 -8.00 12.43
C ALA A 121 -9.16 -8.90 12.34
N ALA A 122 -9.38 -10.20 12.16
CA ALA A 122 -8.31 -11.15 11.92
C ALA A 122 -7.76 -11.02 10.50
N LYS A 123 -6.52 -11.45 10.29
CA LYS A 123 -5.84 -11.33 9.00
C LYS A 123 -6.61 -12.00 7.85
N ASP A 124 -7.14 -13.19 8.07
CA ASP A 124 -7.93 -13.91 7.08
C ASP A 124 -9.24 -13.19 6.73
N GLN A 125 -9.85 -12.52 7.71
CA GLN A 125 -11.03 -11.70 7.50
C GLN A 125 -10.71 -10.47 6.62
N VAL A 126 -9.58 -9.82 6.85
CA VAL A 126 -9.11 -8.70 6.01
C VAL A 126 -8.92 -9.16 4.57
N GLN A 127 -8.27 -10.30 4.34
CA GLN A 127 -8.04 -10.85 3.00
C GLN A 127 -9.35 -11.14 2.27
N ARG A 128 -10.33 -11.74 2.95
CA ARG A 128 -11.66 -12.02 2.37
C ARG A 128 -12.42 -10.74 2.04
N MET A 129 -12.33 -9.73 2.90
CA MET A 129 -12.97 -8.45 2.64
C MET A 129 -12.31 -7.70 1.48
N VAL A 130 -10.98 -7.75 1.36
CA VAL A 130 -10.27 -7.21 0.19
C VAL A 130 -10.79 -7.87 -1.10
N GLN A 131 -10.91 -9.19 -1.10
CA GLN A 131 -11.48 -9.93 -2.23
C GLN A 131 -12.89 -9.43 -2.56
N THR A 132 -13.75 -9.30 -1.58
CA THR A 132 -15.14 -8.88 -1.74
C THR A 132 -15.23 -7.43 -2.23
N VAL A 133 -14.53 -6.52 -1.58
CA VAL A 133 -14.56 -5.08 -1.88
C VAL A 133 -14.07 -4.78 -3.29
N LEU A 134 -13.05 -5.50 -3.73
CA LEU A 134 -12.45 -5.31 -5.07
C LEU A 134 -13.07 -6.23 -6.13
N GLY A 135 -13.98 -7.14 -5.74
CA GLY A 135 -14.61 -8.07 -6.68
C GLY A 135 -13.64 -9.05 -7.32
N LEU A 136 -12.63 -9.50 -6.56
CA LEU A 136 -11.62 -10.45 -7.07
C LEU A 136 -12.19 -11.87 -7.13
N ALA A 137 -11.84 -12.60 -8.19
CA ALA A 137 -12.26 -14.00 -8.37
C ALA A 137 -11.65 -14.93 -7.31
N GLU A 138 -10.43 -14.62 -6.85
CA GLU A 138 -9.69 -15.39 -5.85
C GLU A 138 -9.15 -14.48 -4.76
N LEU A 139 -8.77 -15.08 -3.62
CA LEU A 139 -8.06 -14.34 -2.57
C LEU A 139 -6.77 -13.75 -3.13
N PRO A 140 -6.47 -12.46 -2.81
CA PRO A 140 -5.22 -11.87 -3.28
C PRO A 140 -4.01 -12.57 -2.68
N ARG A 141 -3.03 -12.87 -3.52
CA ARG A 141 -1.77 -13.53 -3.13
C ARG A 141 -0.58 -12.84 -3.80
N PRO A 142 0.60 -12.87 -3.19
CA PRO A 142 0.88 -13.33 -1.83
C PRO A 142 0.30 -12.41 -0.74
N ASP A 143 0.45 -12.77 0.52
CA ASP A 143 -0.09 -12.01 1.66
C ASP A 143 0.31 -10.54 1.65
N HIS A 144 1.55 -10.23 1.24
CA HIS A 144 2.05 -8.85 1.11
C HIS A 144 1.23 -8.03 0.10
N ALA A 145 0.79 -8.64 -0.99
CA ALA A 145 -0.09 -7.99 -1.96
C ALA A 145 -1.46 -7.70 -1.36
N ALA A 146 -2.01 -8.64 -0.59
CA ALA A 146 -3.28 -8.45 0.12
C ALA A 146 -3.20 -7.30 1.12
N ASP A 147 -2.10 -7.22 1.90
CA ASP A 147 -1.87 -6.15 2.86
C ASP A 147 -1.74 -4.78 2.15
N ALA A 148 -1.05 -4.74 1.03
CA ALA A 148 -0.91 -3.53 0.21
C ALA A 148 -2.24 -3.07 -0.39
N LEU A 149 -3.05 -3.99 -0.89
CA LEU A 149 -4.40 -3.70 -1.39
C LEU A 149 -5.29 -3.16 -0.26
N ALA A 150 -5.19 -3.72 0.94
CA ALA A 150 -5.95 -3.26 2.11
C ALA A 150 -5.63 -1.81 2.47
N VAL A 151 -4.35 -1.42 2.50
CA VAL A 151 -3.97 -0.03 2.79
C VAL A 151 -4.37 0.92 1.66
N ALA A 152 -4.36 0.48 0.42
CA ALA A 152 -4.87 1.27 -0.71
C ALA A 152 -6.38 1.52 -0.59
N ILE A 153 -7.16 0.51 -0.22
CA ILE A 153 -8.60 0.64 0.06
C ILE A 153 -8.82 1.65 1.20
N CYS A 154 -8.04 1.53 2.27
CA CYS A 154 -8.12 2.44 3.42
C CYS A 154 -7.96 3.89 2.97
N HIS A 155 -6.92 4.21 2.20
CA HIS A 155 -6.72 5.57 1.69
C HIS A 155 -7.84 6.00 0.75
N ALA A 156 -8.26 5.16 -0.17
CA ALA A 156 -9.33 5.46 -1.12
C ALA A 156 -10.64 5.83 -0.40
N ASN A 157 -10.90 5.24 0.77
CA ASN A 157 -12.06 5.56 1.59
C ASN A 157 -11.88 6.84 2.43
N HIS A 158 -10.66 7.17 2.82
CA HIS A 158 -10.36 8.37 3.62
C HIS A 158 -10.14 9.63 2.79
N ALA A 159 -9.70 9.52 1.54
CA ALA A 159 -9.38 10.64 0.67
C ALA A 159 -10.54 11.64 0.50
N PRO A 160 -11.80 11.21 0.31
CA PRO A 160 -12.93 12.13 0.22
C PRO A 160 -13.17 12.93 1.51
N LEU A 161 -12.99 12.31 2.67
CA LEU A 161 -13.14 12.96 3.97
C LEU A 161 -12.06 14.02 4.19
N ARG A 162 -10.80 13.71 3.84
CA ARG A 162 -9.69 14.68 3.93
C ARG A 162 -9.90 15.87 3.01
N ALA A 163 -10.37 15.65 1.80
CA ALA A 163 -10.69 16.73 0.85
C ALA A 163 -11.82 17.61 1.37
N ALA A 164 -12.85 17.05 1.96
CA ALA A 164 -13.97 17.78 2.56
C ALA A 164 -13.53 18.63 3.76
N VAL A 165 -12.65 18.10 4.61
CA VAL A 165 -12.09 18.85 5.78
C VAL A 165 -11.17 19.97 5.31
N ALA A 166 -10.38 19.78 4.27
CA ALA A 166 -9.49 20.81 3.73
C ALA A 166 -10.22 21.94 2.99
N ALA A 167 -11.46 21.71 2.52
CA ALA A 167 -12.29 22.67 1.82
C ALA A 167 -13.18 23.53 2.75
N GLY A 168 -13.26 23.18 4.05
CA GLY A 168 -14.00 23.91 5.09
C GLY A 168 -13.12 24.82 5.89
#